data_b8c15d57ba520cf85513ec9a14e021e6
#
_entry.id   b8c15d57ba520cf85513ec9a14e021e6
#
_cell.length_a   1.000
_cell.length_b   1.000
_cell.length_c   1.000
_cell.angle_alpha   90.00
_cell.angle_beta   90.00
_cell.angle_gamma   90.00
#
_symmetry.space_group_name_H-M   'P 1'
#
loop_
_entity.id
_entity.type
_entity.pdbx_description
1 polymer ?
#
loop_
_entity_poly.entity_id
_entity_poly.type
_entity_poly.pdbx_seq_one_letter_code
_entity_poly.pdbx_strand_id
1 'polypeptide(L)'
;MEEQGAMALYKRYIRAFEEKNYEVIADACRTPFFVSSPVGTTVFEDRAALIDGFAHLRGSLDENGYVRSRLNTLAFSKVATTTGTLFVDFERMNAADDAYFHGQALYLFQQHQTGLDITGIVVLDDATVSTWTD
;
A
#
# COMPACT_ATOMS: atom_id res chain seq x y z
N MET A 1 -17.59 6.18 7.07
CA MET A 1 -16.65 5.35 6.30
C MET A 1 -17.22 3.96 6.11
N GLU A 2 -17.24 3.51 4.89
CA GLU A 2 -17.80 2.21 4.53
C GLU A 2 -16.71 1.27 4.06
N GLU A 3 -16.82 -0.01 4.42
CA GLU A 3 -15.88 -1.04 3.98
C GLU A 3 -15.75 -1.08 2.47
N GLN A 4 -16.86 -1.01 1.74
CA GLN A 4 -16.86 -1.08 0.27
C GLN A 4 -16.03 0.05 -0.35
N GLY A 5 -16.13 1.25 0.22
CA GLY A 5 -15.35 2.39 -0.26
C GLY A 5 -13.87 2.21 -0.05
N ALA A 6 -13.47 1.70 1.12
CA ALA A 6 -12.06 1.43 1.42
C ALA A 6 -11.51 0.34 0.51
N MET A 7 -12.28 -0.73 0.30
CA MET A 7 -11.88 -1.82 -0.59
C MET A 7 -11.68 -1.34 -2.03
N ALA A 8 -12.63 -0.53 -2.53
CA ALA A 8 -12.55 0.00 -3.89
C ALA A 8 -11.34 0.89 -4.07
N LEU A 9 -11.07 1.76 -3.08
CA LEU A 9 -9.91 2.64 -3.12
C LEU A 9 -8.61 1.85 -3.09
N TYR A 10 -8.52 0.84 -2.22
CA TYR A 10 -7.32 0.00 -2.14
C TYR A 10 -7.07 -0.73 -3.46
N LYS A 11 -8.11 -1.30 -4.08
CA LYS A 11 -7.95 -2.03 -5.33
C LYS A 11 -7.51 -1.11 -6.47
N ARG A 12 -8.00 0.13 -6.50
CA ARG A 12 -7.53 1.12 -7.46
C ARG A 12 -6.06 1.47 -7.22
N TYR A 13 -5.68 1.64 -5.95
CA TYR A 13 -4.31 1.92 -5.56
C TYR A 13 -3.35 0.80 -5.99
N ILE A 14 -3.68 -0.46 -5.67
CA ILE A 14 -2.77 -1.57 -5.97
C ILE A 14 -2.64 -1.81 -7.48
N ARG A 15 -3.72 -1.63 -8.22
CA ARG A 15 -3.65 -1.72 -9.68
C ARG A 15 -2.74 -0.64 -10.26
N ALA A 16 -2.87 0.59 -9.76
CA ALA A 16 -2.01 1.69 -10.18
C ALA A 16 -0.55 1.41 -9.84
N PHE A 17 -0.30 0.79 -8.68
CA PHE A 17 1.05 0.39 -8.29
C PHE A 17 1.62 -0.64 -9.26
N GLU A 18 0.84 -1.67 -9.60
CA GLU A 18 1.26 -2.68 -10.56
C GLU A 18 1.60 -2.06 -11.92
N GLU A 19 0.80 -1.11 -12.36
CA GLU A 19 0.90 -0.48 -13.68
C GLU A 19 1.88 0.69 -13.73
N LYS A 20 2.50 1.04 -12.60
CA LYS A 20 3.40 2.21 -12.49
C LYS A 20 2.68 3.53 -12.77
N ASN A 21 1.41 3.60 -12.43
CA ASN A 21 0.61 4.81 -12.61
C ASN A 21 0.67 5.64 -11.33
N TYR A 22 1.77 6.38 -11.16
CA TYR A 22 2.06 7.09 -9.92
C TYR A 22 1.10 8.26 -9.66
N GLU A 23 0.53 8.86 -10.69
CA GLU A 23 -0.46 9.91 -10.53
C GLU A 23 -1.73 9.37 -9.88
N VAL A 24 -2.18 8.19 -10.28
CA VAL A 24 -3.36 7.55 -9.69
C VAL A 24 -3.07 7.13 -8.25
N ILE A 25 -1.85 6.63 -7.95
CA ILE A 25 -1.44 6.34 -6.58
C ILE A 25 -1.56 7.61 -5.73
N ALA A 26 -1.01 8.72 -6.22
CA ALA A 26 -1.03 9.99 -5.49
C ALA A 26 -2.46 10.50 -5.29
N ASP A 27 -3.35 10.27 -6.26
CA ASP A 27 -4.76 10.63 -6.12
C ASP A 27 -5.47 9.82 -5.04
N ALA A 28 -5.04 8.59 -4.80
CA ALA A 28 -5.61 7.72 -3.77
C ALA A 28 -5.08 8.02 -2.37
N CYS A 29 -3.99 8.77 -2.27
CA CYS A 29 -3.29 9.03 -1.02
C CYS A 29 -3.41 10.51 -0.62
N ARG A 30 -3.16 10.77 0.66
CA ARG A 30 -3.15 12.14 1.20
C ARG A 30 -1.80 12.41 1.83
N THR A 31 -1.20 13.54 1.49
CA THR A 31 0.05 13.99 2.11
C THR A 31 -0.23 14.95 3.25
N PRO A 32 0.60 14.98 4.29
CA PRO A 32 1.77 14.13 4.46
C PRO A 32 1.37 12.66 4.61
N PHE A 33 2.13 11.79 3.94
CA PHE A 33 1.85 10.35 3.89
C PHE A 33 3.01 9.61 4.53
N PHE A 34 2.74 8.61 5.37
CA PHE A 34 3.81 7.88 6.03
C PHE A 34 3.87 6.41 5.62
N VAL A 35 5.07 5.86 5.67
CA VAL A 35 5.29 4.42 5.58
C VAL A 35 6.16 4.02 6.76
N SER A 36 5.63 3.17 7.63
CA SER A 36 6.32 2.67 8.79
C SER A 36 6.65 1.20 8.58
N SER A 37 7.89 0.80 8.91
CA SER A 37 8.35 -0.58 8.74
C SER A 37 9.30 -0.92 9.88
N PRO A 38 9.75 -2.20 9.99
CA PRO A 38 10.72 -2.58 11.01
C PRO A 38 12.03 -1.79 10.97
N VAL A 39 12.37 -1.18 9.82
CA VAL A 39 13.61 -0.40 9.68
C VAL A 39 13.42 1.09 9.94
N GLY A 40 12.19 1.55 10.14
CA GLY A 40 11.94 2.96 10.45
C GLY A 40 10.72 3.51 9.73
N THR A 41 10.53 4.83 9.86
CA THR A 41 9.39 5.53 9.30
C THR A 41 9.86 6.59 8.32
N THR A 42 9.25 6.61 7.14
CA THR A 42 9.47 7.63 6.12
C THR A 42 8.20 8.45 5.97
N VAL A 43 8.33 9.76 5.86
CA VAL A 43 7.20 10.66 5.63
C VAL A 43 7.41 11.38 4.30
N PHE A 44 6.41 11.32 3.44
CA PHE A 44 6.38 12.07 2.19
C PHE A 44 5.52 13.31 2.42
N GLU A 45 6.18 14.48 2.43
CA GLU A 45 5.53 15.73 2.83
C GLU A 45 4.55 16.27 1.80
N ASP A 46 4.79 16.00 0.52
CA ASP A 46 3.97 16.52 -0.55
C ASP A 46 3.83 15.49 -1.68
N ARG A 47 2.99 15.83 -2.66
CA ARG A 47 2.66 14.95 -3.77
C ARG A 47 3.90 14.55 -4.58
N ALA A 48 4.81 15.48 -4.83
CA ALA A 48 6.01 15.18 -5.61
C ALA A 48 6.90 14.18 -4.89
N ALA A 49 7.09 14.35 -3.58
CA ALA A 49 7.88 13.42 -2.76
C ALA A 49 7.23 12.04 -2.72
N LEU A 50 5.90 11.98 -2.64
CA LEU A 50 5.16 10.72 -2.64
C LEU A 50 5.34 9.98 -3.97
N ILE A 51 5.19 10.68 -5.09
CA ILE A 51 5.35 10.10 -6.42
C ILE A 51 6.78 9.57 -6.60
N ASP A 52 7.79 10.36 -6.22
CA ASP A 52 9.19 9.93 -6.31
C ASP A 52 9.46 8.70 -5.45
N GLY A 53 8.91 8.68 -4.23
CA GLY A 53 9.07 7.55 -3.30
C GLY A 53 8.47 6.28 -3.85
N PHE A 54 7.25 6.34 -4.37
CA PHE A 54 6.60 5.17 -4.96
C PHE A 54 7.28 4.71 -6.24
N ALA A 55 7.75 5.65 -7.07
CA ALA A 55 8.49 5.31 -8.28
C ALA A 55 9.77 4.55 -7.94
N HIS A 56 10.49 4.98 -6.90
CA HIS A 56 11.70 4.31 -6.43
C HIS A 56 11.39 2.91 -5.91
N LEU A 57 10.38 2.79 -5.06
CA LEU A 57 9.96 1.50 -4.49
C LEU A 57 9.54 0.54 -5.60
N ARG A 58 8.65 0.98 -6.47
CA ARG A 58 8.14 0.14 -7.56
C ARG A 58 9.25 -0.29 -8.51
N GLY A 59 10.16 0.64 -8.82
CA GLY A 59 11.31 0.35 -9.69
C GLY A 59 12.22 -0.71 -9.08
N SER A 60 12.42 -0.70 -7.77
CA SER A 60 13.25 -1.70 -7.11
C SER A 60 12.66 -3.11 -7.21
N LEU A 61 11.35 -3.22 -7.32
CA LEU A 61 10.69 -4.53 -7.46
C LEU A 61 10.89 -5.14 -8.85
N ASP A 62 11.21 -4.33 -9.86
CA ASP A 62 11.49 -4.84 -11.20
C ASP A 62 12.71 -5.79 -11.21
N GLU A 63 13.66 -5.56 -10.30
CA GLU A 63 14.85 -6.41 -10.18
C GLU A 63 14.49 -7.84 -9.80
N ASN A 64 13.35 -8.03 -9.12
CA ASN A 64 12.86 -9.35 -8.71
C ASN A 64 11.79 -9.88 -9.67
N GLY A 65 11.52 -9.15 -10.75
CA GLY A 65 10.55 -9.58 -11.75
C GLY A 65 9.10 -9.37 -11.34
N TYR A 66 8.83 -8.44 -10.44
CA TYR A 66 7.46 -8.16 -9.97
C TYR A 66 6.56 -7.74 -11.12
N VAL A 67 5.39 -8.37 -11.24
CA VAL A 67 4.35 -7.96 -12.21
C VAL A 67 3.02 -7.65 -11.52
N ARG A 68 2.69 -8.35 -10.43
CA ARG A 68 1.42 -8.12 -9.72
C ARG A 68 1.47 -8.63 -8.29
N SER A 69 0.49 -8.19 -7.50
CA SER A 69 0.28 -8.70 -6.15
C SER A 69 -0.95 -9.62 -6.14
N ARG A 70 -0.79 -10.80 -5.54
CA ARG A 70 -1.92 -11.68 -5.28
C ARG A 70 -2.42 -11.37 -3.89
N LEU A 71 -3.68 -10.97 -3.77
CA LEU A 71 -4.27 -10.57 -2.50
C LEU A 71 -4.92 -11.80 -1.86
N ASN A 72 -4.34 -12.29 -0.77
CA ASN A 72 -4.84 -13.48 -0.08
C ASN A 72 -5.93 -13.13 0.94
N THR A 73 -5.71 -12.06 1.70
CA THR A 73 -6.65 -11.62 2.73
C THR A 73 -6.76 -10.10 2.72
N LEU A 74 -7.99 -9.61 2.76
CA LEU A 74 -8.31 -8.19 2.96
C LEU A 74 -9.29 -8.12 4.12
N ALA A 75 -8.88 -7.48 5.22
CA ALA A 75 -9.73 -7.36 6.41
C ALA A 75 -9.84 -5.90 6.83
N PHE A 76 -11.04 -5.36 6.70
CA PHE A 76 -11.33 -3.98 7.05
C PHE A 76 -11.78 -3.86 8.50
N SER A 77 -11.32 -2.82 9.20
CA SER A 77 -11.75 -2.47 10.55
C SER A 77 -12.02 -0.98 10.65
N LYS A 78 -13.22 -0.61 11.09
CA LYS A 78 -13.53 0.79 11.38
C LYS A 78 -13.02 1.09 12.79
N VAL A 79 -12.04 1.99 12.88
CA VAL A 79 -11.37 2.31 14.14
C VAL A 79 -12.06 3.47 14.85
N ALA A 80 -12.55 4.43 14.06
CA ALA A 80 -13.25 5.62 14.55
C ALA A 80 -14.25 6.06 13.48
N THR A 81 -15.02 7.11 13.74
CA THR A 81 -16.04 7.58 12.81
C THR A 81 -15.47 7.86 11.41
N THR A 82 -14.26 8.44 11.35
CA THR A 82 -13.64 8.86 10.10
C THR A 82 -12.34 8.15 9.80
N THR A 83 -11.99 7.11 10.57
CA THR A 83 -10.72 6.39 10.40
C THR A 83 -10.98 4.90 10.33
N GLY A 84 -10.34 4.24 9.38
CA GLY A 84 -10.41 2.79 9.25
C GLY A 84 -9.07 2.22 8.84
N THR A 85 -8.92 0.91 9.02
CA THR A 85 -7.71 0.18 8.62
C THR A 85 -8.08 -0.96 7.71
N LEU A 86 -7.15 -1.31 6.82
CA LEU A 86 -7.28 -2.49 5.98
C LEU A 86 -6.03 -3.33 6.16
N PHE A 87 -6.19 -4.52 6.74
CA PHE A 87 -5.13 -5.50 6.80
C PHE A 87 -5.07 -6.22 5.46
N VAL A 88 -3.87 -6.33 4.90
CA VAL A 88 -3.64 -6.99 3.61
C VAL A 88 -2.55 -8.04 3.76
N ASP A 89 -2.90 -9.28 3.42
CA ASP A 89 -1.93 -10.37 3.26
C ASP A 89 -1.78 -10.60 1.76
N PHE A 90 -0.56 -10.54 1.25
CA PHE A 90 -0.35 -10.58 -0.19
C PHE A 90 0.92 -11.36 -0.55
N GLU A 91 0.97 -11.76 -1.81
CA GLU A 91 2.17 -12.33 -2.39
C GLU A 91 2.56 -11.53 -3.62
N ARG A 92 3.87 -11.33 -3.83
CA ARG A 92 4.38 -10.71 -5.04
C ARG A 92 4.65 -11.80 -6.06
N MET A 93 4.12 -11.60 -7.27
CA MET A 93 4.16 -12.58 -8.35
C MET A 93 5.06 -12.08 -9.47
N ASN A 94 5.80 -13.00 -10.09
CA ASN A 94 6.57 -12.71 -11.28
C ASN A 94 5.80 -13.08 -12.56
N ALA A 95 6.41 -12.86 -13.73
CA ALA A 95 5.76 -13.10 -15.02
C ALA A 95 5.47 -14.58 -15.27
N ALA A 96 6.17 -15.49 -14.58
CA ALA A 96 5.93 -16.92 -14.66
C ALA A 96 4.77 -17.37 -13.74
N ASP A 97 4.12 -16.41 -13.07
CA ASP A 97 3.04 -16.63 -12.12
C ASP A 97 3.50 -17.39 -10.87
N ASP A 98 4.76 -17.20 -10.50
CA ASP A 98 5.32 -17.75 -9.26
C ASP A 98 5.34 -16.67 -8.20
N ALA A 99 4.95 -17.05 -6.95
CA ALA A 99 5.09 -16.18 -5.80
C ALA A 99 6.53 -16.24 -5.29
N TYR A 100 7.19 -15.08 -5.25
CA TYR A 100 8.58 -15.03 -4.78
C TYR A 100 8.71 -14.28 -3.45
N PHE A 101 7.63 -13.68 -2.97
CA PHE A 101 7.64 -12.91 -1.72
C PHE A 101 6.25 -12.93 -1.11
N HIS A 102 6.20 -13.09 0.22
CA HIS A 102 4.95 -13.00 1.00
C HIS A 102 5.08 -11.86 2.00
N GLY A 103 4.08 -11.01 2.06
CA GLY A 103 4.10 -9.86 2.95
C GLY A 103 2.75 -9.56 3.55
N GLN A 104 2.77 -8.71 4.58
CA GLN A 104 1.56 -8.22 5.24
C GLN A 104 1.73 -6.74 5.52
N ALA A 105 0.65 -5.99 5.37
CA ALA A 105 0.65 -4.56 5.60
C ALA A 105 -0.71 -4.12 6.14
N LEU A 106 -0.69 -3.02 6.87
CA LEU A 106 -1.88 -2.36 7.37
C LEU A 106 -1.97 -0.99 6.71
N TYR A 107 -3.06 -0.73 6.02
CA TYR A 107 -3.32 0.56 5.37
C TYR A 107 -4.24 1.37 6.24
N LEU A 108 -3.92 2.65 6.41
CA LEU A 108 -4.74 3.56 7.21
C LEU A 108 -5.53 4.47 6.28
N PHE A 109 -6.85 4.50 6.48
CA PHE A 109 -7.78 5.29 5.68
C PHE A 109 -8.38 6.40 6.52
N GLN A 110 -8.62 7.54 5.89
CA GLN A 110 -9.29 8.65 6.54
C GLN A 110 -10.38 9.22 5.64
N GLN A 111 -11.58 9.40 6.22
CA GLN A 111 -12.70 10.02 5.56
C GLN A 111 -12.69 11.51 5.85
N HIS A 112 -12.82 12.33 4.83
CA HIS A 112 -12.96 13.78 4.97
C HIS A 112 -14.12 14.25 4.08
N GLN A 113 -14.40 15.55 4.08
CA GLN A 113 -15.59 16.05 3.40
C GLN A 113 -15.63 15.74 1.91
N THR A 114 -14.47 15.73 1.27
CA THR A 114 -14.39 15.54 -0.18
C THR A 114 -14.13 14.10 -0.61
N GLY A 115 -13.97 13.17 0.34
CA GLY A 115 -13.78 11.78 -0.02
C GLY A 115 -12.95 10.99 0.97
N LEU A 116 -12.48 9.85 0.51
CA LEU A 116 -11.70 8.89 1.29
C LEU A 116 -10.29 8.83 0.74
N ASP A 117 -9.29 8.85 1.61
CA ASP A 117 -7.88 8.75 1.24
C ASP A 117 -7.15 7.72 2.07
N ILE A 118 -6.07 7.19 1.51
CA ILE A 118 -5.08 6.41 2.25
C ILE A 118 -4.07 7.41 2.82
N THR A 119 -3.83 7.36 4.13
CA THR A 119 -2.94 8.31 4.80
C THR A 119 -1.62 7.69 5.24
N GLY A 120 -1.53 6.37 5.24
CA GLY A 120 -0.29 5.71 5.61
C GLY A 120 -0.34 4.22 5.46
N ILE A 121 0.84 3.61 5.53
CA ILE A 121 1.04 2.16 5.43
C ILE A 121 1.94 1.74 6.58
N VAL A 122 1.54 0.67 7.27
CA VAL A 122 2.38 0.01 8.28
C VAL A 122 2.74 -1.36 7.75
N VAL A 123 4.03 -1.59 7.52
CA VAL A 123 4.54 -2.90 7.13
C VAL A 123 4.69 -3.72 8.40
N LEU A 124 4.06 -4.90 8.43
CA LEU A 124 4.01 -5.70 9.64
C LEU A 124 5.25 -6.57 9.77
N ASP A 125 5.75 -6.68 11.01
CA ASP A 125 6.95 -7.43 11.35
C ASP A 125 6.55 -8.79 11.90
N ASP A 126 6.51 -9.80 11.02
CA ASP A 126 6.34 -11.18 11.45
C ASP A 126 7.38 -12.06 10.75
N ALA A 127 7.34 -13.36 11.01
CA ALA A 127 8.31 -14.29 10.46
C ALA A 127 8.32 -14.31 8.93
N THR A 128 7.18 -14.00 8.30
CA THR A 128 7.06 -14.03 6.84
C THR A 128 7.40 -12.69 6.21
N VAL A 129 7.26 -11.59 6.94
CA VAL A 129 7.52 -10.24 6.42
C VAL A 129 8.85 -9.67 6.88
N SER A 130 9.62 -10.41 7.65
CA SER A 130 10.96 -9.96 8.08
C SER A 130 11.87 -9.66 6.90
N THR A 131 11.55 -10.17 5.72
CA THR A 131 12.30 -9.94 4.49
C THR A 131 11.97 -8.62 3.79
N TRP A 132 11.07 -7.83 4.33
CA TRP A 132 10.69 -6.53 3.72
C TRP A 132 11.88 -5.59 3.55
N THR A 133 12.89 -5.76 4.37
CA THR A 133 14.07 -4.91 4.37
C THR A 133 15.16 -5.39 3.42
N ASP A 134 14.96 -6.50 2.81
CA ASP A 134 15.96 -7.15 1.94
C ASP A 134 15.97 -6.59 0.53
#